data_cade57ee9944b1148c81054b63cc836e
#
_entry.id   cade57ee9944b1148c81054b63cc836e
#
_cell.length_a   1.000
_cell.length_b   1.000
_cell.length_c   1.000
_cell.angle_alpha   90.00
_cell.angle_beta   90.00
_cell.angle_gamma   90.00
#
_symmetry.space_group_name_H-M   'P 1'
#
loop_
_entity.id
_entity.type
_entity.pdbx_description
1 polymer ?
#
loop_
_entity_poly.entity_id
_entity_poly.type
_entity_poly.pdbx_seq_one_letter_code
_entity_poly.pdbx_strand_id
1 'polypeptide(L)'
;MVNARPIKFPGLIGVDIAGTVVKIGPGVEGFSVGDEVFAMADDTYAELCAVKAAILAKVPKGLDLLQAAALPLVTTTGNRLLLATGIKAGQTVLVVGAAGSVGRSAVFTAKARRATVIAGILKRQIDDAKTVGADQVVATDDDTAIANLPPLDAVADTVGGRTAMKLIAKVKPGGVYASVVGAPQNAADYPSVKVATVFSKFDRKTLEFMAEAARDGKLVIPISLKLPLSEAAEAQAAAEKGGAGKILLVA
;
A
#
# COMPACT_ATOMS: atom_id res chain seq x y z
N MET A 1 1.58 12.91 6.15
CA MET A 1 2.84 12.24 5.74
C MET A 1 3.83 12.37 6.88
N VAL A 2 4.12 11.29 7.57
CA VAL A 2 5.06 11.28 8.68
C VAL A 2 6.47 11.17 8.09
N ASN A 3 7.31 12.17 8.34
CA ASN A 3 8.72 12.23 7.96
C ASN A 3 9.00 12.27 6.44
N ALA A 4 8.59 13.35 5.79
CA ALA A 4 9.23 13.73 4.53
C ALA A 4 10.73 13.85 4.78
N ARG A 5 11.57 13.05 4.10
CA ARG A 5 13.01 13.29 4.08
C ARG A 5 13.21 14.70 3.57
N PRO A 6 14.00 15.55 4.25
CA PRO A 6 14.30 16.89 3.73
C PRO A 6 14.96 16.73 2.36
N ILE A 7 14.31 17.25 1.32
CA ILE A 7 14.85 17.25 -0.03
C ILE A 7 15.85 18.40 -0.12
N LYS A 8 17.09 18.09 -0.49
CA LYS A 8 18.07 19.13 -0.85
C LYS A 8 17.80 19.56 -2.29
N PHE A 9 17.61 20.84 -2.51
CA PHE A 9 17.46 21.40 -3.85
C PHE A 9 18.81 21.81 -4.46
N PRO A 10 19.03 21.58 -5.78
CA PRO A 10 18.16 20.80 -6.69
C PRO A 10 18.18 19.31 -6.34
N GLY A 11 17.03 18.63 -6.46
CA GLY A 11 16.89 17.21 -6.18
C GLY A 11 15.74 16.59 -6.95
N LEU A 12 15.86 15.31 -7.25
CA LEU A 12 14.80 14.49 -7.82
C LEU A 12 13.90 13.91 -6.71
N ILE A 13 12.67 13.59 -7.08
CA ILE A 13 11.69 12.93 -6.23
C ILE A 13 11.10 11.71 -6.95
N GLY A 14 10.21 10.99 -6.27
CA GLY A 14 9.57 9.78 -6.79
C GLY A 14 10.13 8.53 -6.11
N VAL A 15 9.27 7.51 -5.99
CA VAL A 15 9.61 6.24 -5.30
C VAL A 15 9.12 4.99 -6.04
N ASP A 16 8.31 5.15 -7.08
CA ASP A 16 7.82 4.06 -7.91
C ASP A 16 8.27 4.28 -9.36
N ILE A 17 8.63 3.22 -10.06
CA ILE A 17 8.96 3.25 -11.48
C ILE A 17 8.46 1.99 -12.18
N ALA A 18 7.98 2.15 -13.41
CA ALA A 18 7.88 1.10 -14.41
C ALA A 18 8.33 1.67 -15.76
N GLY A 19 8.95 0.86 -16.57
CA GLY A 19 9.48 1.30 -17.85
C GLY A 19 10.17 0.18 -18.62
N THR A 20 10.71 0.53 -19.78
CA THR A 20 11.46 -0.39 -20.64
C THR A 20 12.96 -0.20 -20.46
N VAL A 21 13.71 -1.27 -20.35
CA VAL A 21 15.17 -1.25 -20.25
C VAL A 21 15.74 -0.75 -21.57
N VAL A 22 16.42 0.39 -21.56
CA VAL A 22 17.08 0.97 -22.75
C VAL A 22 18.58 0.75 -22.76
N LYS A 23 19.19 0.48 -21.61
CA LYS A 23 20.64 0.22 -21.47
C LYS A 23 20.91 -0.65 -20.24
N ILE A 24 21.93 -1.50 -20.36
CA ILE A 24 22.39 -2.39 -19.29
C ILE A 24 23.82 -2.05 -18.91
N GLY A 25 24.08 -1.95 -17.60
CA GLY A 25 25.42 -1.74 -17.06
C GLY A 25 26.29 -3.00 -17.08
N PRO A 26 27.60 -2.87 -16.87
CA PRO A 26 28.50 -4.01 -16.81
C PRO A 26 28.12 -4.99 -15.69
N GLY A 27 28.22 -6.30 -15.97
CA GLY A 27 27.98 -7.35 -14.98
C GLY A 27 26.52 -7.55 -14.57
N VAL A 28 25.55 -6.93 -15.22
CA VAL A 28 24.13 -7.15 -14.98
C VAL A 28 23.68 -8.41 -15.72
N GLU A 29 23.12 -9.34 -14.99
CA GLU A 29 22.54 -10.57 -15.49
C GLU A 29 21.02 -10.60 -15.30
N GLY A 30 20.31 -11.40 -16.10
CA GLY A 30 18.87 -11.64 -15.97
C GLY A 30 17.96 -10.59 -16.62
N PHE A 31 18.53 -9.51 -17.20
CA PHE A 31 17.79 -8.47 -17.92
C PHE A 31 18.35 -8.28 -19.34
N SER A 32 17.48 -7.85 -20.24
CA SER A 32 17.80 -7.52 -21.63
C SER A 32 17.23 -6.14 -21.99
N VAL A 33 17.85 -5.46 -22.95
CA VAL A 33 17.26 -4.25 -23.54
C VAL A 33 15.92 -4.65 -24.17
N GLY A 34 14.87 -3.86 -23.91
CA GLY A 34 13.49 -4.16 -24.29
C GLY A 34 12.67 -4.87 -23.21
N ASP A 35 13.26 -5.35 -22.10
CA ASP A 35 12.48 -5.89 -20.99
C ASP A 35 11.63 -4.78 -20.32
N GLU A 36 10.37 -5.07 -20.08
CA GLU A 36 9.52 -4.24 -19.23
C GLU A 36 9.77 -4.60 -17.76
N VAL A 37 10.07 -3.58 -16.96
CA VAL A 37 10.48 -3.72 -15.56
C VAL A 37 9.79 -2.71 -14.68
N PHE A 38 9.71 -3.02 -13.38
CA PHE A 38 9.16 -2.12 -12.38
C PHE A 38 9.86 -2.29 -11.03
N ALA A 39 9.86 -1.25 -10.21
CA ALA A 39 10.55 -1.27 -8.92
C ALA A 39 10.06 -0.17 -7.98
N MET A 40 10.37 -0.33 -6.69
CA MET A 40 10.44 0.77 -5.75
C MET A 40 11.88 1.29 -5.74
N ALA A 41 12.09 2.50 -6.25
CA ALA A 41 13.41 3.15 -6.39
C ALA A 41 13.27 4.63 -6.05
N ASP A 42 14.35 5.25 -5.56
CA ASP A 42 14.38 6.70 -5.33
C ASP A 42 14.57 7.45 -6.67
N ASP A 43 14.18 8.75 -6.69
CA ASP A 43 14.48 9.70 -7.78
C ASP A 43 13.85 9.32 -9.14
N THR A 44 12.62 8.84 -9.11
CA THR A 44 11.95 8.28 -10.29
C THR A 44 11.14 9.27 -11.13
N TYR A 45 11.08 10.56 -10.77
CA TYR A 45 10.44 11.58 -11.62
C TYR A 45 11.42 12.03 -12.71
N ALA A 46 11.66 11.15 -13.66
CA ALA A 46 12.59 11.38 -14.78
C ALA A 46 12.20 10.50 -15.98
N GLU A 47 12.52 10.97 -17.18
CA GLU A 47 12.33 10.21 -18.43
C GLU A 47 13.21 8.96 -18.47
N LEU A 48 14.42 9.03 -17.87
CA LEU A 48 15.37 7.94 -17.77
C LEU A 48 15.88 7.82 -16.33
N CYS A 49 15.85 6.61 -15.80
CA CYS A 49 16.32 6.32 -14.45
C CYS A 49 17.36 5.21 -14.46
N ALA A 50 18.46 5.42 -13.75
CA ALA A 50 19.44 4.38 -13.48
C ALA A 50 19.05 3.60 -12.24
N VAL A 51 18.60 2.36 -12.39
CA VAL A 51 18.11 1.52 -11.30
C VAL A 51 18.98 0.30 -11.11
N LYS A 52 19.27 -0.05 -9.85
CA LYS A 52 20.04 -1.28 -9.55
C LYS A 52 19.25 -2.52 -9.96
N ALA A 53 19.84 -3.42 -10.72
CA ALA A 53 19.21 -4.68 -11.14
C ALA A 53 18.67 -5.50 -9.95
N ALA A 54 19.31 -5.41 -8.79
CA ALA A 54 18.91 -6.11 -7.58
C ALA A 54 17.49 -5.75 -7.08
N ILE A 55 17.00 -4.54 -7.39
CA ILE A 55 15.68 -4.08 -6.97
C ILE A 55 14.64 -4.05 -8.11
N LEU A 56 15.00 -4.50 -9.32
CA LEU A 56 14.07 -4.60 -10.43
C LEU A 56 13.32 -5.93 -10.42
N ALA A 57 12.05 -5.90 -10.76
CA ALA A 57 11.26 -7.05 -11.16
C ALA A 57 10.82 -6.89 -12.61
N LYS A 58 10.68 -8.00 -13.33
CA LYS A 58 10.09 -7.98 -14.69
C LYS A 58 8.58 -7.88 -14.58
N VAL A 59 7.98 -7.09 -15.45
CA VAL A 59 6.52 -7.03 -15.57
C VAL A 59 6.04 -8.38 -16.10
N PRO A 60 5.11 -9.06 -15.40
CA PRO A 60 4.61 -10.35 -15.89
C PRO A 60 3.83 -10.16 -17.18
N LYS A 61 4.02 -11.09 -18.12
CA LYS A 61 3.33 -11.05 -19.41
C LYS A 61 1.81 -10.93 -19.22
N GLY A 62 1.23 -9.93 -19.86
CA GLY A 62 -0.22 -9.65 -19.81
C GLY A 62 -0.62 -8.61 -18.73
N LEU A 63 0.30 -8.13 -17.90
CA LEU A 63 0.06 -6.96 -17.08
C LEU A 63 0.46 -5.70 -17.86
N ASP A 64 -0.42 -4.71 -17.87
CA ASP A 64 -0.16 -3.40 -18.46
C ASP A 64 0.92 -2.63 -17.68
N LEU A 65 1.83 -1.95 -18.37
CA LEU A 65 2.97 -1.24 -17.78
C LEU A 65 2.53 -0.11 -16.82
N LEU A 66 1.42 0.58 -17.14
CA LEU A 66 0.88 1.61 -16.25
C LEU A 66 0.28 1.00 -14.98
N GLN A 67 -0.34 -0.18 -15.09
CA GLN A 67 -0.77 -0.92 -13.91
C GLN A 67 0.43 -1.36 -13.07
N ALA A 68 1.50 -1.85 -13.70
CA ALA A 68 2.73 -2.22 -13.01
C ALA A 68 3.35 -1.03 -12.26
N ALA A 69 3.32 0.19 -12.84
CA ALA A 69 3.81 1.42 -12.19
C ALA A 69 3.06 1.78 -10.90
N ALA A 70 1.80 1.35 -10.78
CA ALA A 70 0.98 1.64 -9.59
C ALA A 70 1.30 0.74 -8.38
N LEU A 71 2.05 -0.35 -8.57
CA LEU A 71 2.18 -1.42 -7.58
C LEU A 71 3.29 -1.23 -6.53
N PRO A 72 4.53 -0.79 -6.83
CA PRO A 72 5.68 -1.13 -6.01
C PRO A 72 5.56 -0.71 -4.55
N LEU A 73 5.44 0.57 -4.25
CA LEU A 73 5.37 1.07 -2.88
C LEU A 73 4.14 0.56 -2.13
N VAL A 74 2.98 0.62 -2.76
CA VAL A 74 1.71 0.34 -2.06
C VAL A 74 1.54 -1.15 -1.76
N THR A 75 2.01 -2.02 -2.66
CA THR A 75 1.87 -3.47 -2.46
C THR A 75 2.88 -4.00 -1.45
N THR A 76 4.13 -3.55 -1.51
CA THR A 76 5.15 -3.90 -0.51
C THR A 76 4.78 -3.37 0.87
N THR A 77 4.24 -2.13 0.96
CA THR A 77 3.79 -1.54 2.21
C THR A 77 2.61 -2.29 2.81
N GLY A 78 1.55 -2.55 2.03
CA GLY A 78 0.36 -3.24 2.50
C GLY A 78 0.62 -4.69 2.91
N ASN A 79 1.47 -5.40 2.17
CA ASN A 79 1.92 -6.74 2.56
C ASN A 79 2.67 -6.71 3.91
N ARG A 80 3.65 -5.81 4.06
CA ARG A 80 4.42 -5.69 5.30
C ARG A 80 3.56 -5.28 6.49
N LEU A 81 2.61 -4.35 6.27
CA LEU A 81 1.65 -3.93 7.27
C LEU A 81 0.88 -5.13 7.81
N LEU A 82 0.35 -5.94 6.91
CA LEU A 82 -0.39 -7.12 7.34
C LEU A 82 0.50 -8.18 7.99
N LEU A 83 1.68 -8.44 7.46
CA LEU A 83 2.63 -9.39 8.07
C LEU A 83 3.00 -8.99 9.50
N ALA A 84 3.14 -7.68 9.78
CA ALA A 84 3.44 -7.17 11.12
C ALA A 84 2.33 -7.46 12.15
N THR A 85 1.09 -7.69 11.70
CA THR A 85 -0.01 -8.10 12.59
C THR A 85 0.15 -9.52 13.12
N GLY A 86 0.91 -10.35 12.45
CA GLY A 86 1.03 -11.78 12.78
C GLY A 86 -0.26 -12.58 12.58
N ILE A 87 -1.26 -12.03 11.87
CA ILE A 87 -2.59 -12.65 11.67
C ILE A 87 -2.49 -14.06 11.08
N LYS A 88 -3.30 -14.97 11.58
CA LYS A 88 -3.37 -16.36 11.16
C LYS A 88 -4.72 -16.70 10.52
N ALA A 89 -4.81 -17.84 9.87
CA ALA A 89 -6.06 -18.34 9.31
C ALA A 89 -7.16 -18.42 10.39
N GLY A 90 -8.37 -17.98 10.04
CA GLY A 90 -9.54 -17.97 10.94
C GLY A 90 -9.58 -16.82 11.94
N GLN A 91 -8.51 -16.04 12.09
CA GLN A 91 -8.51 -14.83 12.91
C GLN A 91 -9.11 -13.63 12.16
N THR A 92 -9.60 -12.64 12.90
CA THR A 92 -10.24 -11.44 12.36
C THR A 92 -9.30 -10.24 12.40
N VAL A 93 -9.09 -9.60 11.24
CA VAL A 93 -8.33 -8.36 11.12
C VAL A 93 -9.21 -7.25 10.54
N LEU A 94 -9.12 -6.07 11.14
CA LEU A 94 -9.64 -4.84 10.55
C LEU A 94 -8.53 -4.14 9.77
N VAL A 95 -8.76 -3.89 8.49
CA VAL A 95 -7.87 -3.08 7.64
C VAL A 95 -8.47 -1.68 7.51
N VAL A 96 -7.85 -0.68 8.12
CA VAL A 96 -8.30 0.71 8.12
C VAL A 96 -7.76 1.43 6.88
N GLY A 97 -8.63 2.14 6.16
CA GLY A 97 -8.31 2.73 4.87
C GLY A 97 -8.27 1.69 3.74
N ALA A 98 -9.10 0.63 3.86
CA ALA A 98 -9.12 -0.51 2.96
C ALA A 98 -9.42 -0.16 1.49
N ALA A 99 -10.13 0.94 1.20
CA ALA A 99 -10.38 1.42 -0.15
C ALA A 99 -9.15 2.05 -0.82
N GLY A 100 -8.16 2.49 -0.02
CA GLY A 100 -6.89 3.06 -0.53
C GLY A 100 -5.94 1.99 -1.05
N SER A 101 -4.94 2.40 -1.83
CA SER A 101 -4.02 1.48 -2.52
C SER A 101 -3.24 0.56 -1.56
N VAL A 102 -2.74 1.09 -0.43
CA VAL A 102 -2.05 0.29 0.60
C VAL A 102 -3.04 -0.65 1.30
N GLY A 103 -4.24 -0.15 1.62
CA GLY A 103 -5.29 -0.94 2.25
C GLY A 103 -5.74 -2.12 1.40
N ARG A 104 -5.96 -1.92 0.09
CA ARG A 104 -6.30 -3.00 -0.86
C ARG A 104 -5.26 -4.11 -0.87
N SER A 105 -3.97 -3.74 -0.88
CA SER A 105 -2.89 -4.71 -0.80
C SER A 105 -2.87 -5.46 0.54
N ALA A 106 -3.15 -4.78 1.66
CA ALA A 106 -3.26 -5.42 2.97
C ALA A 106 -4.46 -6.39 3.02
N VAL A 107 -5.62 -6.01 2.48
CA VAL A 107 -6.80 -6.90 2.37
C VAL A 107 -6.46 -8.13 1.53
N PHE A 108 -5.88 -7.95 0.34
CA PHE A 108 -5.46 -9.07 -0.50
C PHE A 108 -4.53 -10.04 0.25
N THR A 109 -3.52 -9.50 0.95
CA THR A 109 -2.58 -10.32 1.74
C THR A 109 -3.29 -11.07 2.88
N ALA A 110 -4.27 -10.42 3.55
CA ALA A 110 -5.05 -11.04 4.62
C ALA A 110 -5.91 -12.20 4.10
N LYS A 111 -6.57 -11.99 2.96
CA LYS A 111 -7.37 -13.04 2.29
C LYS A 111 -6.51 -14.22 1.84
N ALA A 112 -5.31 -13.96 1.30
CA ALA A 112 -4.35 -15.00 0.94
C ALA A 112 -3.90 -15.84 2.17
N ARG A 113 -3.96 -15.25 3.38
CA ARG A 113 -3.70 -15.94 4.65
C ARG A 113 -4.93 -16.59 5.27
N ARG A 114 -6.08 -16.56 4.59
CA ARG A 114 -7.35 -17.12 5.08
C ARG A 114 -7.84 -16.46 6.38
N ALA A 115 -7.53 -15.19 6.58
CA ALA A 115 -8.09 -14.40 7.67
C ALA A 115 -9.49 -13.92 7.33
N THR A 116 -10.31 -13.67 8.35
CA THR A 116 -11.56 -12.92 8.22
C THR A 116 -11.21 -11.44 8.18
N VAL A 117 -11.59 -10.74 7.11
CA VAL A 117 -11.21 -9.35 6.87
C VAL A 117 -12.41 -8.43 6.99
N ILE A 118 -12.30 -7.43 7.87
CA ILE A 118 -13.22 -6.31 7.94
C ILE A 118 -12.54 -5.11 7.24
N ALA A 119 -13.17 -4.56 6.20
CA ALA A 119 -12.70 -3.36 5.53
C ALA A 119 -13.20 -2.12 6.28
N GLY A 120 -12.29 -1.36 6.88
CA GLY A 120 -12.56 -0.04 7.47
C GLY A 120 -12.42 1.05 6.41
N ILE A 121 -13.51 1.73 6.08
CA ILE A 121 -13.60 2.74 5.02
C ILE A 121 -14.45 3.94 5.49
N LEU A 122 -14.46 5.02 4.74
CA LEU A 122 -15.39 6.12 4.99
C LEU A 122 -16.79 5.79 4.44
N LYS A 123 -17.85 6.32 5.05
CA LYS A 123 -19.24 6.13 4.57
C LYS A 123 -19.37 6.42 3.07
N ARG A 124 -18.74 7.48 2.57
CA ARG A 124 -18.77 7.87 1.16
C ARG A 124 -18.09 6.87 0.20
N GLN A 125 -17.35 5.89 0.74
CA GLN A 125 -16.60 4.88 -0.02
C GLN A 125 -17.25 3.49 0.04
N ILE A 126 -18.46 3.35 0.59
CA ILE A 126 -19.13 2.06 0.77
C ILE A 126 -19.29 1.31 -0.57
N ASP A 127 -19.54 2.03 -1.65
CA ASP A 127 -19.65 1.41 -2.98
C ASP A 127 -18.29 0.87 -3.49
N ASP A 128 -17.19 1.51 -3.11
CA ASP A 128 -15.84 1.04 -3.44
C ASP A 128 -15.52 -0.29 -2.72
N ALA A 129 -16.17 -0.55 -1.59
CA ALA A 129 -15.95 -1.75 -0.78
C ALA A 129 -16.23 -3.05 -1.55
N LYS A 130 -17.15 -3.03 -2.50
CA LYS A 130 -17.50 -4.20 -3.36
C LYS A 130 -16.29 -4.73 -4.12
N THR A 131 -15.32 -3.86 -4.41
CA THR A 131 -14.10 -4.20 -5.18
C THR A 131 -12.88 -4.51 -4.31
N VAL A 132 -12.99 -4.35 -2.98
CA VAL A 132 -11.87 -4.56 -2.05
C VAL A 132 -11.67 -6.03 -1.70
N GLY A 133 -12.72 -6.86 -1.78
CA GLY A 133 -12.65 -8.30 -1.52
C GLY A 133 -12.62 -8.70 -0.03
N ALA A 134 -13.05 -7.81 0.87
CA ALA A 134 -13.20 -8.10 2.30
C ALA A 134 -14.50 -8.89 2.60
N ASP A 135 -14.56 -9.56 3.76
CA ASP A 135 -15.73 -10.32 4.19
C ASP A 135 -16.82 -9.41 4.77
N GLN A 136 -16.41 -8.31 5.40
CA GLN A 136 -17.30 -7.31 6.00
C GLN A 136 -16.76 -5.92 5.76
N VAL A 137 -17.63 -4.92 5.90
CA VAL A 137 -17.31 -3.50 5.76
C VAL A 137 -17.80 -2.75 6.98
N VAL A 138 -17.00 -1.79 7.47
CA VAL A 138 -17.37 -0.88 8.54
C VAL A 138 -17.03 0.57 8.15
N ALA A 139 -17.94 1.50 8.44
CA ALA A 139 -17.69 2.91 8.29
C ALA A 139 -16.84 3.42 9.47
N THR A 140 -15.59 3.80 9.23
CA THR A 140 -14.67 4.26 10.27
C THR A 140 -14.82 5.73 10.66
N ASP A 141 -15.70 6.45 9.99
CA ASP A 141 -16.20 7.80 10.33
C ASP A 141 -17.56 7.76 11.03
N ASP A 142 -18.04 6.57 11.44
CA ASP A 142 -19.24 6.35 12.23
C ASP A 142 -18.89 5.72 13.58
N ASP A 143 -19.07 6.48 14.65
CA ASP A 143 -18.75 6.04 16.01
C ASP A 143 -19.60 4.86 16.47
N THR A 144 -20.87 4.80 16.04
CA THR A 144 -21.75 3.68 16.34
C THR A 144 -21.30 2.41 15.64
N ALA A 145 -20.88 2.52 14.37
CA ALA A 145 -20.35 1.41 13.63
C ALA A 145 -19.06 0.86 14.27
N ILE A 146 -18.15 1.76 14.70
CA ILE A 146 -16.93 1.36 15.44
C ILE A 146 -17.30 0.71 16.78
N ALA A 147 -18.26 1.25 17.52
CA ALA A 147 -18.69 0.72 18.82
C ALA A 147 -19.20 -0.74 18.70
N ASN A 148 -19.88 -1.06 17.60
CA ASN A 148 -20.46 -2.36 17.31
C ASN A 148 -19.46 -3.37 16.70
N LEU A 149 -18.19 -2.99 16.45
CA LEU A 149 -17.18 -3.93 15.98
C LEU A 149 -16.98 -5.07 17.01
N PRO A 150 -16.86 -6.32 16.54
CA PRO A 150 -16.46 -7.42 17.40
C PRO A 150 -15.03 -7.22 17.94
N PRO A 151 -14.63 -7.92 18.98
CA PRO A 151 -13.23 -7.97 19.40
C PRO A 151 -12.34 -8.47 18.27
N LEU A 152 -11.27 -7.71 17.95
CA LEU A 152 -10.38 -7.96 16.81
C LEU A 152 -9.09 -8.69 17.26
N ASP A 153 -8.61 -9.63 16.48
CA ASP A 153 -7.30 -10.22 16.70
C ASP A 153 -6.18 -9.28 16.28
N ALA A 154 -6.44 -8.45 15.25
CA ALA A 154 -5.50 -7.42 14.83
C ALA A 154 -6.18 -6.24 14.12
N VAL A 155 -5.45 -5.12 14.08
CA VAL A 155 -5.74 -3.94 13.23
C VAL A 155 -4.52 -3.67 12.35
N ALA A 156 -4.77 -3.45 11.05
CA ALA A 156 -3.81 -2.99 10.06
C ALA A 156 -4.22 -1.57 9.62
N ASP A 157 -3.51 -0.55 10.08
CA ASP A 157 -3.93 0.85 9.97
C ASP A 157 -3.10 1.63 8.95
N THR A 158 -3.81 2.28 8.00
CA THR A 158 -3.21 3.18 7.01
C THR A 158 -3.66 4.64 7.16
N VAL A 159 -4.43 4.97 8.19
CA VAL A 159 -5.10 6.27 8.37
C VAL A 159 -4.62 7.02 9.61
N GLY A 160 -4.55 6.36 10.77
CA GLY A 160 -4.14 6.97 12.02
C GLY A 160 -5.17 7.92 12.66
N GLY A 161 -4.66 8.89 13.43
CA GLY A 161 -5.44 9.97 14.01
C GLY A 161 -6.48 9.51 15.05
N ARG A 162 -7.61 10.21 15.11
CA ARG A 162 -8.69 9.90 16.08
C ARG A 162 -9.28 8.51 15.88
N THR A 163 -9.35 8.03 14.64
CA THR A 163 -9.84 6.69 14.31
C THR A 163 -8.96 5.62 14.95
N ALA A 164 -7.65 5.78 14.88
CA ALA A 164 -6.69 4.86 15.49
C ALA A 164 -6.90 4.74 17.02
N MET A 165 -7.14 5.88 17.70
CA MET A 165 -7.39 5.92 19.16
C MET A 165 -8.63 5.13 19.57
N LYS A 166 -9.68 5.11 18.74
CA LYS A 166 -10.90 4.33 18.97
C LYS A 166 -10.70 2.84 18.69
N LEU A 167 -9.96 2.54 17.64
CA LEU A 167 -9.81 1.17 17.15
C LEU A 167 -8.84 0.33 17.96
N ILE A 168 -7.84 0.92 18.61
CA ILE A 168 -6.94 0.17 19.53
C ILE A 168 -7.72 -0.48 20.67
N ALA A 169 -8.79 0.17 21.17
CA ALA A 169 -9.67 -0.36 22.20
C ALA A 169 -10.46 -1.61 21.76
N LYS A 170 -10.53 -1.88 20.45
CA LYS A 170 -11.22 -3.06 19.89
C LYS A 170 -10.30 -4.27 19.70
N VAL A 171 -9.00 -4.10 19.91
CA VAL A 171 -8.03 -5.20 19.81
C VAL A 171 -8.07 -6.01 21.10
N LYS A 172 -8.20 -7.33 20.95
CA LYS A 172 -8.15 -8.28 22.07
C LYS A 172 -6.82 -8.18 22.85
N PRO A 173 -6.81 -8.49 24.16
CA PRO A 173 -5.55 -8.69 24.89
C PRO A 173 -4.64 -9.70 24.15
N GLY A 174 -3.35 -9.36 23.99
CA GLY A 174 -2.39 -10.13 23.20
C GLY A 174 -2.47 -9.94 21.68
N GLY A 175 -3.45 -9.20 21.19
CA GLY A 175 -3.58 -8.85 19.77
C GLY A 175 -2.59 -7.76 19.32
N VAL A 176 -2.61 -7.44 18.04
CA VAL A 176 -1.62 -6.52 17.42
C VAL A 176 -2.32 -5.37 16.72
N TYR A 177 -1.83 -4.15 16.97
CA TYR A 177 -2.14 -2.95 16.22
C TYR A 177 -0.92 -2.56 15.36
N ALA A 178 -0.96 -2.81 14.06
CA ALA A 178 0.10 -2.41 13.13
C ALA A 178 -0.30 -1.16 12.35
N SER A 179 0.61 -0.20 12.16
CA SER A 179 0.31 1.05 11.46
C SER A 179 1.49 1.52 10.60
N VAL A 180 1.20 2.08 9.43
CA VAL A 180 2.17 2.77 8.55
C VAL A 180 2.24 4.27 8.78
N VAL A 181 1.38 4.80 9.65
CA VAL A 181 1.29 6.24 9.95
C VAL A 181 1.64 6.58 11.40
N GLY A 182 2.14 5.60 12.16
CA GLY A 182 2.55 5.76 13.56
C GLY A 182 1.61 5.09 14.56
N ALA A 183 2.05 5.02 15.80
CA ALA A 183 1.27 4.46 16.90
C ALA A 183 0.06 5.37 17.25
N PRO A 184 -1.08 4.79 17.70
CA PRO A 184 -2.16 5.57 18.29
C PRO A 184 -1.65 6.39 19.48
N GLN A 185 -2.11 7.63 19.64
CA GLN A 185 -1.64 8.51 20.73
C GLN A 185 -1.91 7.94 22.13
N ASN A 186 -3.00 7.18 22.28
CA ASN A 186 -3.39 6.50 23.53
C ASN A 186 -2.90 5.06 23.61
N ALA A 187 -1.87 4.66 22.86
CA ALA A 187 -1.38 3.29 22.88
C ALA A 187 -0.91 2.82 24.27
N ALA A 188 -0.41 3.74 25.10
CA ALA A 188 0.02 3.45 26.47
C ALA A 188 -1.13 2.97 27.39
N ASP A 189 -2.38 3.33 27.08
CA ASP A 189 -3.57 2.92 27.85
C ASP A 189 -3.93 1.44 27.60
N TYR A 190 -3.30 0.82 26.59
CA TYR A 190 -3.57 -0.56 26.16
C TYR A 190 -2.31 -1.45 26.20
N PRO A 191 -1.69 -1.67 27.37
CA PRO A 191 -0.42 -2.37 27.50
C PRO A 191 -0.47 -3.85 27.06
N SER A 192 -1.67 -4.44 27.01
CA SER A 192 -1.90 -5.79 26.51
C SER A 192 -1.94 -5.90 24.98
N VAL A 193 -1.97 -4.77 24.25
CA VAL A 193 -1.98 -4.72 22.79
C VAL A 193 -0.56 -4.43 22.29
N LYS A 194 -0.03 -5.29 21.44
CA LYS A 194 1.26 -5.04 20.80
C LYS A 194 1.10 -4.00 19.68
N VAL A 195 1.82 -2.89 19.75
CA VAL A 195 1.82 -1.86 18.72
C VAL A 195 3.08 -1.99 17.85
N ALA A 196 2.90 -1.99 16.52
CA ALA A 196 3.98 -2.08 15.54
C ALA A 196 3.87 -0.96 14.50
N THR A 197 4.92 -0.14 14.39
CA THR A 197 5.06 0.82 13.29
C THR A 197 5.79 0.17 12.13
N VAL A 198 5.25 0.29 10.92
CA VAL A 198 5.72 -0.40 9.74
C VAL A 198 6.20 0.61 8.70
N PHE A 199 7.38 0.35 8.14
CA PHE A 199 7.94 1.09 7.02
C PHE A 199 8.02 0.20 5.78
N SER A 200 7.87 0.77 4.60
CA SER A 200 8.09 0.06 3.34
C SER A 200 9.55 -0.40 3.24
N LYS A 201 9.72 -1.58 2.70
CA LYS A 201 11.04 -2.12 2.36
C LYS A 201 10.87 -2.93 1.09
N PHE A 202 11.77 -2.73 0.14
CA PHE A 202 11.78 -3.49 -1.09
C PHE A 202 11.88 -5.00 -0.80
N ASP A 203 11.05 -5.77 -1.51
CA ASP A 203 11.11 -7.23 -1.59
C ASP A 203 10.62 -7.68 -2.97
N ARG A 204 11.56 -8.15 -3.79
CA ARG A 204 11.29 -8.58 -5.17
C ARG A 204 10.22 -9.68 -5.22
N LYS A 205 10.31 -10.69 -4.36
CA LYS A 205 9.37 -11.82 -4.37
C LYS A 205 7.93 -11.37 -4.07
N THR A 206 7.78 -10.46 -3.09
CA THR A 206 6.48 -9.84 -2.80
C THR A 206 5.98 -9.06 -4.00
N LEU A 207 6.86 -8.28 -4.64
CA LEU A 207 6.48 -7.44 -5.78
C LEU A 207 6.03 -8.30 -6.99
N GLU A 208 6.77 -9.34 -7.32
CA GLU A 208 6.41 -10.30 -8.37
C GLU A 208 5.07 -10.99 -8.07
N PHE A 209 4.87 -11.49 -6.85
CA PHE A 209 3.61 -12.11 -6.42
C PHE A 209 2.41 -11.15 -6.54
N MET A 210 2.58 -9.89 -6.14
CA MET A 210 1.53 -8.88 -6.22
C MET A 210 1.23 -8.48 -7.67
N ALA A 211 2.24 -8.45 -8.54
CA ALA A 211 2.06 -8.17 -9.95
C ALA A 211 1.32 -9.30 -10.68
N GLU A 212 1.61 -10.56 -10.35
CA GLU A 212 0.83 -11.70 -10.86
C GLU A 212 -0.64 -11.62 -10.40
N ALA A 213 -0.87 -11.28 -9.14
CA ALA A 213 -2.21 -11.09 -8.62
C ALA A 213 -2.96 -9.93 -9.31
N ALA A 214 -2.25 -8.85 -9.66
CA ALA A 214 -2.82 -7.75 -10.43
C ALA A 214 -3.14 -8.15 -11.87
N ARG A 215 -2.24 -8.86 -12.54
CA ARG A 215 -2.47 -9.44 -13.88
C ARG A 215 -3.72 -10.32 -13.91
N ASP A 216 -3.91 -11.13 -12.88
CA ASP A 216 -5.04 -12.07 -12.77
C ASP A 216 -6.34 -11.38 -12.30
N GLY A 217 -6.34 -10.07 -12.10
CA GLY A 217 -7.49 -9.31 -11.60
C GLY A 217 -7.85 -9.57 -10.13
N LYS A 218 -7.00 -10.30 -9.39
CA LYS A 218 -7.21 -10.64 -7.97
C LYS A 218 -6.85 -9.48 -7.04
N LEU A 219 -5.95 -8.59 -7.49
CA LEU A 219 -5.56 -7.36 -6.80
C LEU A 219 -5.76 -6.18 -7.75
N VAL A 220 -6.65 -5.27 -7.38
CA VAL A 220 -6.91 -4.05 -8.16
C VAL A 220 -6.41 -2.83 -7.40
N ILE A 221 -5.40 -2.16 -7.95
CA ILE A 221 -4.95 -0.85 -7.49
C ILE A 221 -5.48 0.20 -8.47
N PRO A 222 -6.49 1.00 -8.07
CA PRO A 222 -7.07 1.99 -8.96
C PRO A 222 -6.04 3.05 -9.37
N ILE A 223 -6.07 3.45 -10.64
CA ILE A 223 -5.36 4.61 -11.17
C ILE A 223 -6.41 5.69 -11.39
N SER A 224 -6.34 6.78 -10.64
CA SER A 224 -7.32 7.86 -10.67
C SER A 224 -6.99 8.94 -11.70
N LEU A 225 -5.70 9.12 -12.00
CA LEU A 225 -5.25 10.18 -12.90
C LEU A 225 -3.94 9.76 -13.56
N LYS A 226 -3.76 10.19 -14.82
CA LYS A 226 -2.52 10.07 -15.60
C LYS A 226 -2.18 11.43 -16.13
N LEU A 227 -0.98 11.90 -15.87
CA LEU A 227 -0.49 13.21 -16.30
C LEU A 227 0.90 13.05 -16.95
N PRO A 228 1.28 13.90 -17.89
CA PRO A 228 2.64 13.95 -18.39
C PRO A 228 3.61 14.33 -17.26
N LEU A 229 4.86 13.90 -17.34
CA LEU A 229 5.90 14.21 -16.34
C LEU A 229 6.07 15.72 -16.13
N SER A 230 5.87 16.54 -17.16
CA SER A 230 5.90 18.00 -17.09
C SER A 230 4.84 18.61 -16.15
N GLU A 231 3.77 17.87 -15.85
CA GLU A 231 2.69 18.28 -14.94
C GLU A 231 2.83 17.71 -13.54
N ALA A 232 4.04 17.36 -13.12
CA ALA A 232 4.31 16.76 -11.81
C ALA A 232 3.81 17.63 -10.63
N ALA A 233 3.84 18.96 -10.75
CA ALA A 233 3.31 19.86 -9.73
C ALA A 233 1.79 19.72 -9.58
N GLU A 234 1.06 19.56 -10.68
CA GLU A 234 -0.38 19.32 -10.66
C GLU A 234 -0.72 17.96 -10.06
N ALA A 235 0.06 16.93 -10.41
CA ALA A 235 -0.06 15.60 -9.82
C ALA A 235 0.10 15.62 -8.30
N GLN A 236 1.09 16.36 -7.77
CA GLN A 236 1.31 16.53 -6.34
C GLN A 236 0.13 17.26 -5.68
N ALA A 237 -0.34 18.35 -6.26
CA ALA A 237 -1.51 19.08 -5.75
C ALA A 237 -2.79 18.23 -5.75
N ALA A 238 -2.97 17.36 -6.75
CA ALA A 238 -4.07 16.41 -6.79
C ALA A 238 -3.93 15.34 -5.71
N ALA A 239 -2.72 14.83 -5.47
CA ALA A 239 -2.45 13.84 -4.41
C ALA A 239 -2.71 14.41 -3.01
N GLU A 240 -2.41 15.68 -2.75
CA GLU A 240 -2.67 16.35 -1.46
C GLU A 240 -4.17 16.47 -1.17
N LYS A 241 -5.01 16.65 -2.17
CA LYS A 241 -6.47 16.66 -2.01
C LYS A 241 -7.02 15.30 -1.58
N GLY A 242 -6.22 14.25 -1.70
CA GLY A 242 -6.62 12.88 -1.41
C GLY A 242 -7.59 12.31 -2.46
N GLY A 243 -7.90 11.05 -2.34
CA GLY A 243 -8.78 10.33 -3.25
C GLY A 243 -8.46 8.84 -3.26
N ALA A 244 -9.32 8.06 -3.92
CA ALA A 244 -9.06 6.65 -4.15
C ALA A 244 -8.24 6.47 -5.43
N GLY A 245 -7.06 5.87 -5.32
CA GLY A 245 -6.25 5.51 -6.48
C GLY A 245 -4.88 6.18 -6.55
N LYS A 246 -4.08 5.68 -7.49
CA LYS A 246 -2.74 6.21 -7.80
C LYS A 246 -2.85 7.30 -8.86
N ILE A 247 -1.98 8.29 -8.76
CA ILE A 247 -1.73 9.26 -9.82
C ILE A 247 -0.41 8.85 -10.48
N LEU A 248 -0.43 8.69 -11.79
CA LEU A 248 0.75 8.30 -12.56
C LEU A 248 1.28 9.49 -13.35
N LEU A 249 2.60 9.64 -13.36
CA LEU A 249 3.32 10.52 -14.27
C LEU A 249 3.87 9.67 -15.41
N VAL A 250 3.69 10.13 -16.62
CA VAL A 250 4.14 9.46 -17.85
C VAL A 250 5.16 10.35 -18.55
N ALA A 251 6.31 9.80 -18.88
CA ALA A 251 7.39 10.46 -19.61
C ALA A 251 7.14 10.43 -21.14
#